data_9e47c583acad2126b72ff1ee16b35077
#
_entry.id   9e47c583acad2126b72ff1ee16b35077
#
_cell.length_a   1.000
_cell.length_b   1.000
_cell.length_c   1.000
_cell.angle_alpha   90.00
_cell.angle_beta   90.00
_cell.angle_gamma   90.00
#
_symmetry.space_group_name_H-M   'P 1'
#
loop_
_entity.id
_entity.type
_entity.pdbx_description
1 polymer ?
#
loop_
_entity_poly.entity_id
_entity_poly.type
_entity_poly.pdbx_seq_one_letter_code
_entity_poly.pdbx_strand_id
1 'polypeptide(L)'
;MDDPVKKQYKAMHKANAAFRKEFGEEINKAIPLYEDPTRYPVEQLVELFKFQWNFKEAKTQEEKDALKKEFAARRDAIRLLPNAPERVYLWNEGNMPTQTVYTENPDHLYDHEPDFRPYYLEMLLPAGQKPLAGIVLVAGGTHGAGTINECYEIGLEFNALGYSCFILQCRPNQGPWSRLESAVDAARCFQLLRGNAEKYNLNPEQLVYAGFSNGGVTGDACIEFFSDHQTVDQYFPNYIPDEYDRLPGAENAFLCIYGARHLGTELTREDFPNVPTFFAIGRKDFGCIANMKGLLPSLWAQNVPVEIHTFAGHPHGYAGWKIIDGKGDYNFDLWVTHADVFLRDLFHGYDPDLKG
;
A
#
# COMPACT_ATOMS: atom_id res chain seq x y z
N MET A 1 -21.96 29.72 8.08
CA MET A 1 -21.21 29.28 9.28
C MET A 1 -19.93 28.62 8.80
N ASP A 2 -18.79 29.14 9.21
CA ASP A 2 -17.50 28.51 8.88
C ASP A 2 -17.38 27.21 9.69
N ASP A 3 -17.33 26.10 8.96
CA ASP A 3 -17.13 24.78 9.53
C ASP A 3 -15.74 24.71 10.20
N PRO A 4 -15.65 24.51 11.53
CA PRO A 4 -14.38 24.45 12.24
C PRO A 4 -13.44 23.38 11.70
N VAL A 5 -13.99 22.25 11.20
CA VAL A 5 -13.24 21.13 10.60
C VAL A 5 -12.57 21.58 9.30
N LYS A 6 -13.28 22.31 8.43
CA LYS A 6 -12.69 22.88 7.22
C LYS A 6 -11.58 23.88 7.51
N LYS A 7 -11.72 24.67 8.57
CA LYS A 7 -10.69 25.64 8.98
C LYS A 7 -9.43 24.94 9.46
N GLN A 8 -9.59 23.90 10.29
CA GLN A 8 -8.48 23.09 10.79
C GLN A 8 -7.79 22.35 9.66
N TYR A 9 -8.54 21.75 8.74
CA TYR A 9 -8.02 21.08 7.54
C TYR A 9 -7.18 22.03 6.68
N LYS A 10 -7.70 23.24 6.37
CA LYS A 10 -6.93 24.26 5.62
C LYS A 10 -5.64 24.69 6.32
N ALA A 11 -5.68 24.84 7.65
CA ALA A 11 -4.50 25.22 8.43
C ALA A 11 -3.42 24.11 8.39
N MET A 12 -3.84 22.86 8.49
CA MET A 12 -2.96 21.69 8.38
C MET A 12 -2.31 21.60 6.99
N HIS A 13 -3.09 21.75 5.93
CA HIS A 13 -2.55 21.74 4.56
C HIS A 13 -1.56 22.88 4.32
N LYS A 14 -1.83 24.07 4.82
CA LYS A 14 -0.90 25.20 4.73
C LYS A 14 0.40 24.94 5.48
N ALA A 15 0.33 24.34 6.66
CA ALA A 15 1.52 23.98 7.46
C ALA A 15 2.34 22.89 6.75
N ASN A 16 1.67 21.87 6.20
CA ASN A 16 2.32 20.82 5.43
C ASN A 16 2.98 21.33 4.15
N ALA A 17 2.32 22.23 3.42
CA ALA A 17 2.90 22.86 2.22
C ALA A 17 4.16 23.68 2.55
N ALA A 18 4.14 24.46 3.65
CA ALA A 18 5.31 25.19 4.11
C ALA A 18 6.47 24.25 4.50
N PHE A 19 6.17 23.17 5.23
CA PHE A 19 7.15 22.16 5.60
C PHE A 19 7.76 21.46 4.38
N ARG A 20 6.94 21.05 3.42
CA ARG A 20 7.41 20.43 2.16
C ARG A 20 8.28 21.37 1.34
N LYS A 21 7.89 22.64 1.24
CA LYS A 21 8.71 23.66 0.55
C LYS A 21 10.08 23.82 1.17
N GLU A 22 10.19 23.68 2.49
CA GLU A 22 11.47 23.88 3.21
C GLU A 22 12.35 22.64 3.21
N PHE A 23 11.78 21.47 3.43
CA PHE A 23 12.52 20.22 3.67
C PHE A 23 12.25 19.13 2.62
N GLY A 24 11.29 19.34 1.71
CA GLY A 24 10.81 18.32 0.79
C GLY A 24 11.91 17.75 -0.10
N GLU A 25 12.83 18.58 -0.60
CA GLU A 25 13.94 18.12 -1.43
C GLU A 25 14.82 17.08 -0.72
N GLU A 26 15.17 17.31 0.54
CA GLU A 26 16.00 16.36 1.30
C GLU A 26 15.24 15.10 1.68
N ILE A 27 13.95 15.24 2.01
CA ILE A 27 13.09 14.10 2.33
C ILE A 27 12.88 13.25 1.07
N ASN A 28 12.63 13.85 -0.09
CA ASN A 28 12.44 13.14 -1.35
C ASN A 28 13.65 12.27 -1.71
N LYS A 29 14.87 12.75 -1.45
CA LYS A 29 16.10 11.97 -1.66
C LYS A 29 16.19 10.71 -0.78
N ALA A 30 15.44 10.64 0.32
CA ALA A 30 15.40 9.48 1.19
C ALA A 30 14.26 8.49 0.86
N ILE A 31 13.28 8.91 0.06
CA ILE A 31 12.13 8.07 -0.28
C ILE A 31 12.53 6.72 -0.89
N PRO A 32 13.47 6.64 -1.88
CA PRO A 32 13.87 5.36 -2.45
C PRO A 32 14.45 4.37 -1.45
N LEU A 33 15.00 4.86 -0.33
CA LEU A 33 15.45 3.99 0.76
C LEU A 33 14.27 3.44 1.57
N TYR A 34 13.27 4.28 1.87
CA TYR A 34 12.09 3.89 2.64
C TYR A 34 11.19 2.91 1.88
N GLU A 35 11.21 2.98 0.55
CA GLU A 35 10.44 2.09 -0.33
C GLU A 35 11.00 0.67 -0.42
N ASP A 36 12.27 0.49 -0.06
CA ASP A 36 13.00 -0.77 -0.13
C ASP A 36 13.39 -1.33 1.26
N PRO A 37 12.48 -1.45 2.24
CA PRO A 37 12.83 -1.79 3.61
C PRO A 37 13.44 -3.19 3.77
N THR A 38 13.23 -4.10 2.82
CA THR A 38 13.87 -5.43 2.81
C THR A 38 15.31 -5.41 2.29
N ARG A 39 15.73 -4.31 1.65
CA ARG A 39 17.04 -4.18 0.99
C ARG A 39 18.06 -3.42 1.80
N TYR A 40 17.62 -2.68 2.81
CA TYR A 40 18.46 -1.86 3.68
C TYR A 40 18.31 -2.27 5.14
N PRO A 41 19.26 -1.93 6.03
CA PRO A 41 19.08 -2.12 7.48
C PRO A 41 17.89 -1.30 7.97
N VAL A 42 16.79 -1.97 8.30
CA VAL A 42 15.51 -1.31 8.64
C VAL A 42 15.63 -0.39 9.86
N GLU A 43 16.49 -0.74 10.83
CA GLU A 43 16.75 0.09 12.00
C GLU A 43 17.34 1.45 11.60
N GLN A 44 18.21 1.48 10.58
CA GLN A 44 18.78 2.73 10.08
C GLN A 44 17.75 3.56 9.31
N LEU A 45 16.84 2.91 8.58
CA LEU A 45 15.71 3.59 7.92
C LEU A 45 14.77 4.22 8.95
N VAL A 46 14.45 3.48 10.01
CA VAL A 46 13.59 3.97 11.11
C VAL A 46 14.25 5.16 11.81
N GLU A 47 15.54 5.09 12.12
CA GLU A 47 16.26 6.19 12.74
C GLU A 47 16.33 7.43 11.82
N LEU A 48 16.53 7.23 10.52
CA LEU A 48 16.49 8.31 9.54
C LEU A 48 15.08 8.94 9.47
N PHE A 49 14.04 8.11 9.47
CA PHE A 49 12.66 8.58 9.48
C PHE A 49 12.31 9.35 10.75
N LYS A 50 12.70 8.85 11.91
CA LYS A 50 12.54 9.58 13.18
C LYS A 50 13.26 10.91 13.19
N PHE A 51 14.46 10.95 12.61
CA PHE A 51 15.24 12.19 12.55
C PHE A 51 14.50 13.31 11.81
N GLN A 52 13.65 13.00 10.83
CA GLN A 52 12.82 14.01 10.14
C GLN A 52 11.90 14.79 11.09
N TRP A 53 11.54 14.21 12.23
CA TRP A 53 10.69 14.91 13.21
C TRP A 53 11.37 16.13 13.80
N ASN A 54 12.72 16.14 13.86
CA ASN A 54 13.49 17.27 14.33
C ASN A 54 13.34 18.52 13.43
N PHE A 55 13.01 18.31 12.14
CA PHE A 55 12.76 19.42 11.22
C PHE A 55 11.62 20.33 11.66
N LYS A 56 10.65 19.82 12.41
CA LYS A 56 9.52 20.61 12.95
C LYS A 56 9.94 21.53 14.08
N GLU A 57 11.06 21.25 14.75
CA GLU A 57 11.56 22.00 15.87
C GLU A 57 12.48 23.18 15.45
N ALA A 58 12.99 23.16 14.21
CA ALA A 58 13.89 24.19 13.70
C ALA A 58 13.19 25.55 13.51
N LYS A 59 13.71 26.58 14.11
CA LYS A 59 13.14 27.94 14.10
C LYS A 59 13.96 28.92 13.27
N THR A 60 15.28 28.75 13.22
CA THR A 60 16.21 29.62 12.49
C THR A 60 16.67 28.97 11.21
N GLN A 61 17.15 29.76 10.26
CA GLN A 61 17.72 29.24 9.01
C GLN A 61 18.98 28.39 9.27
N GLU A 62 19.80 28.80 10.23
CA GLU A 62 21.00 28.07 10.62
C GLU A 62 20.67 26.68 11.18
N GLU A 63 19.64 26.56 12.04
CA GLU A 63 19.15 25.28 12.53
C GLU A 63 18.64 24.39 11.41
N LYS A 64 17.87 24.95 10.46
CA LYS A 64 17.35 24.21 9.31
C LYS A 64 18.47 23.66 8.43
N ASP A 65 19.47 24.49 8.13
CA ASP A 65 20.59 24.09 7.27
C ASP A 65 21.46 23.03 7.97
N ALA A 66 21.65 23.13 9.28
CA ALA A 66 22.35 22.12 10.06
C ALA A 66 21.60 20.77 10.05
N LEU A 67 20.29 20.79 10.24
CA LEU A 67 19.46 19.58 10.21
C LEU A 67 19.43 18.94 8.82
N LYS A 68 19.32 19.72 7.74
CA LYS A 68 19.40 19.21 6.36
C LYS A 68 20.74 18.50 6.11
N LYS A 69 21.84 19.14 6.53
CA LYS A 69 23.18 18.56 6.38
C LYS A 69 23.34 17.25 7.17
N GLU A 70 22.84 17.21 8.41
CA GLU A 70 22.91 16.00 9.22
C GLU A 70 22.02 14.89 8.64
N PHE A 71 20.81 15.22 8.20
CA PHE A 71 19.91 14.26 7.53
C PHE A 71 20.56 13.66 6.29
N ALA A 72 21.13 14.50 5.43
CA ALA A 72 21.83 14.04 4.23
C ALA A 72 23.02 13.11 4.58
N ALA A 73 23.80 13.44 5.60
CA ALA A 73 24.91 12.60 6.03
C ALA A 73 24.44 11.23 6.55
N ARG A 74 23.35 11.19 7.32
CA ARG A 74 22.75 9.94 7.81
C ARG A 74 22.19 9.11 6.65
N ARG A 75 21.43 9.72 5.73
CA ARG A 75 20.91 9.09 4.52
C ARG A 75 22.02 8.46 3.69
N ASP A 76 23.05 9.25 3.39
CA ASP A 76 24.15 8.85 2.53
C ASP A 76 25.10 7.82 3.19
N ALA A 77 24.93 7.55 4.48
CA ALA A 77 25.65 6.48 5.19
C ALA A 77 24.97 5.13 5.07
N ILE A 78 23.67 5.08 4.74
CA ILE A 78 22.92 3.82 4.61
C ILE A 78 23.40 3.07 3.37
N ARG A 79 23.63 1.78 3.52
CA ARG A 79 24.11 0.89 2.44
C ARG A 79 23.18 -0.29 2.28
N LEU A 80 23.10 -0.81 1.06
CA LEU A 80 22.42 -2.07 0.78
C LEU A 80 22.95 -3.18 1.67
N LEU A 81 22.07 -4.07 2.09
CA LEU A 81 22.43 -5.31 2.75
C LEU A 81 23.28 -6.18 1.79
N PRO A 82 24.25 -6.94 2.27
CA PRO A 82 25.11 -7.77 1.42
C PRO A 82 24.35 -8.77 0.55
N ASN A 83 23.20 -9.24 1.04
CA ASN A 83 22.30 -10.16 0.34
C ASN A 83 20.93 -9.53 0.13
N ALA A 84 20.90 -8.24 -0.24
CA ALA A 84 19.65 -7.54 -0.51
C ALA A 84 18.85 -8.27 -1.59
N PRO A 85 17.55 -8.52 -1.38
CA PRO A 85 16.71 -9.12 -2.41
C PRO A 85 16.63 -8.21 -3.64
N GLU A 86 16.49 -8.82 -4.82
CA GLU A 86 16.29 -8.07 -6.06
C GLU A 86 14.90 -7.42 -6.09
N ARG A 87 14.80 -6.27 -6.77
CA ARG A 87 13.51 -5.71 -7.17
C ARG A 87 12.94 -6.55 -8.32
N VAL A 88 11.74 -7.04 -8.20
CA VAL A 88 11.06 -7.73 -9.31
C VAL A 88 10.21 -6.71 -10.05
N TYR A 89 10.73 -6.24 -11.18
CA TYR A 89 10.04 -5.25 -11.99
C TYR A 89 8.80 -5.83 -12.68
N LEU A 90 7.70 -5.07 -12.66
CA LEU A 90 6.43 -5.49 -13.25
C LEU A 90 6.47 -5.52 -14.78
N TRP A 91 7.19 -4.59 -15.37
CA TRP A 91 7.21 -4.37 -16.82
C TRP A 91 8.61 -4.58 -17.38
N ASN A 92 8.68 -5.22 -18.54
CA ASN A 92 9.90 -5.29 -19.31
C ASN A 92 10.35 -3.85 -19.70
N GLU A 93 11.63 -3.64 -19.80
CA GLU A 93 12.17 -2.36 -20.22
C GLU A 93 11.61 -1.93 -21.58
N GLY A 94 11.12 -0.70 -21.67
CA GLY A 94 10.50 -0.14 -22.87
C GLY A 94 9.07 -0.63 -23.17
N ASN A 95 8.49 -1.54 -22.36
CA ASN A 95 7.14 -2.06 -22.56
C ASN A 95 6.19 -1.78 -21.37
N MET A 96 6.40 -0.71 -20.65
CA MET A 96 5.43 -0.25 -19.66
C MET A 96 4.24 0.41 -20.39
N PRO A 97 2.98 0.14 -19.98
CA PRO A 97 1.79 0.62 -20.71
C PRO A 97 1.74 2.13 -20.92
N THR A 98 2.21 2.91 -19.94
CA THR A 98 2.41 4.35 -20.06
C THR A 98 3.75 4.73 -19.45
N GLN A 99 4.41 5.74 -20.04
CA GLN A 99 5.63 6.28 -19.47
C GLN A 99 5.33 6.97 -18.13
N THR A 100 6.25 6.83 -17.19
CA THR A 100 6.23 7.65 -15.99
C THR A 100 6.60 9.08 -16.38
N VAL A 101 5.63 9.98 -16.30
CA VAL A 101 5.85 11.40 -16.60
C VAL A 101 5.85 12.14 -15.28
N TYR A 102 7.04 12.48 -14.78
CA TYR A 102 7.15 13.37 -13.65
C TYR A 102 6.91 14.79 -14.11
N THR A 103 5.82 15.36 -13.65
CA THR A 103 5.62 16.80 -13.72
C THR A 103 6.10 17.39 -12.40
N GLU A 104 6.79 18.52 -12.46
CA GLU A 104 7.11 19.31 -11.27
C GLU A 104 5.82 19.70 -10.56
N ASN A 105 5.35 18.87 -9.67
CA ASN A 105 4.24 19.19 -8.79
C ASN A 105 4.80 19.38 -7.38
N PRO A 106 4.91 20.61 -6.88
CA PRO A 106 5.49 20.89 -5.55
C PRO A 106 4.67 20.28 -4.40
N ASP A 107 3.45 19.82 -4.68
CA ASP A 107 2.60 19.15 -3.70
C ASP A 107 2.78 17.63 -3.67
N HIS A 108 3.53 17.06 -4.62
CA HIS A 108 3.78 15.62 -4.72
C HIS A 108 5.21 15.27 -4.36
N LEU A 109 5.36 14.28 -3.49
CA LEU A 109 6.66 13.75 -3.05
C LEU A 109 7.25 12.72 -4.05
N TYR A 110 6.76 12.68 -5.30
CA TYR A 110 7.10 11.63 -6.28
C TYR A 110 8.14 12.01 -7.32
N ASP A 111 8.54 13.27 -7.34
CA ASP A 111 9.48 13.79 -8.34
C ASP A 111 10.93 13.31 -8.10
N HIS A 112 11.09 12.30 -7.24
CA HIS A 112 12.40 11.82 -6.82
C HIS A 112 13.02 10.75 -7.74
N GLU A 113 12.19 10.04 -8.51
CA GLU A 113 12.66 9.02 -9.46
C GLU A 113 12.01 9.25 -10.84
N PRO A 114 12.59 10.06 -11.71
CA PRO A 114 12.05 10.33 -13.05
C PRO A 114 11.91 9.08 -13.92
N ASP A 115 12.73 8.07 -13.66
CA ASP A 115 12.73 6.79 -14.39
C ASP A 115 12.07 5.67 -13.56
N PHE A 116 11.18 6.01 -12.63
CA PHE A 116 10.51 5.04 -11.78
C PHE A 116 9.84 3.94 -12.60
N ARG A 117 10.19 2.70 -12.30
CA ARG A 117 9.57 1.49 -12.85
C ARG A 117 8.92 0.73 -11.72
N PRO A 118 7.61 0.43 -11.82
CA PRO A 118 6.90 -0.36 -10.82
C PRO A 118 7.55 -1.72 -10.57
N TYR A 119 7.60 -2.13 -9.29
CA TYR A 119 8.21 -3.39 -8.87
C TYR A 119 7.58 -3.91 -7.59
N TYR A 120 7.86 -5.15 -7.24
CA TYR A 120 7.60 -5.66 -5.90
C TYR A 120 8.85 -6.21 -5.23
N LEU A 121 8.82 -6.24 -3.91
CA LEU A 121 9.81 -6.86 -3.04
C LEU A 121 9.23 -8.10 -2.40
N GLU A 122 10.01 -9.16 -2.36
CA GLU A 122 9.61 -10.45 -1.81
C GLU A 122 9.83 -10.49 -0.29
N MET A 123 8.83 -10.95 0.48
CA MET A 123 8.90 -11.31 1.90
C MET A 123 8.36 -12.74 2.03
N LEU A 124 9.19 -13.71 1.69
CA LEU A 124 8.79 -15.10 1.59
C LEU A 124 8.93 -15.83 2.93
N LEU A 125 8.12 -16.86 3.11
CA LEU A 125 8.31 -17.82 4.20
C LEU A 125 9.62 -18.62 4.02
N PRO A 126 10.16 -19.20 5.09
CA PRO A 126 11.31 -20.10 5.00
C PRO A 126 11.10 -21.21 3.96
N ALA A 127 12.20 -21.59 3.29
CA ALA A 127 12.17 -22.61 2.25
C ALA A 127 11.52 -23.92 2.74
N GLY A 128 10.60 -24.46 1.93
CA GLY A 128 9.86 -25.69 2.23
C GLY A 128 8.55 -25.48 3.00
N GLN A 129 8.25 -24.29 3.50
CA GLN A 129 6.94 -23.97 4.04
C GLN A 129 5.99 -23.59 2.88
N LYS A 130 4.75 -24.12 2.94
CA LYS A 130 3.70 -23.74 2.00
C LYS A 130 2.92 -22.56 2.59
N PRO A 131 2.87 -21.42 1.89
CA PRO A 131 2.06 -20.29 2.36
C PRO A 131 0.57 -20.61 2.37
N LEU A 132 -0.14 -20.04 3.35
CA LEU A 132 -1.61 -20.08 3.40
C LEU A 132 -2.21 -19.29 2.23
N ALA A 133 -1.60 -18.14 1.89
CA ALA A 133 -1.90 -17.34 0.71
C ALA A 133 -0.71 -16.42 0.39
N GLY A 134 -0.75 -15.76 -0.78
CA GLY A 134 0.14 -14.65 -1.12
C GLY A 134 -0.55 -13.31 -0.87
N ILE A 135 0.07 -12.40 -0.12
CA ILE A 135 -0.49 -11.07 0.19
C ILE A 135 0.35 -9.98 -0.47
N VAL A 136 -0.26 -9.21 -1.36
CA VAL A 136 0.33 -8.00 -1.94
C VAL A 136 -0.01 -6.82 -1.04
N LEU A 137 1.02 -6.15 -0.51
CA LEU A 137 0.92 -5.03 0.43
C LEU A 137 1.21 -3.72 -0.30
N VAL A 138 0.30 -2.75 -0.18
CA VAL A 138 0.43 -1.43 -0.83
C VAL A 138 0.20 -0.32 0.20
N ALA A 139 1.23 0.48 0.44
CA ALA A 139 1.22 1.53 1.43
C ALA A 139 0.24 2.67 1.10
N GLY A 140 -0.14 3.39 2.15
CA GLY A 140 -0.90 4.63 2.05
C GLY A 140 -0.07 5.80 1.56
N GLY A 141 -0.74 6.93 1.33
CA GLY A 141 -0.10 8.07 0.70
C GLY A 141 0.22 7.74 -0.74
N THR A 142 1.43 8.00 -1.06
CA THR A 142 1.90 7.85 -2.41
C THR A 142 3.41 7.55 -2.33
N HIS A 143 3.82 6.44 -1.81
CA HIS A 143 5.20 6.05 -1.56
C HIS A 143 5.85 6.61 -0.28
N GLY A 144 7.02 6.13 0.05
CA GLY A 144 7.87 6.61 1.11
C GLY A 144 7.77 5.84 2.42
N ALA A 145 7.88 6.55 3.53
CA ALA A 145 8.02 5.92 4.84
C ALA A 145 6.84 5.03 5.27
N GLY A 146 5.65 5.23 4.68
CA GLY A 146 4.51 4.33 4.87
C GLY A 146 4.83 2.88 4.51
N THR A 147 5.76 2.63 3.60
CA THR A 147 6.20 1.28 3.24
C THR A 147 6.85 0.55 4.43
N ILE A 148 7.54 1.26 5.33
CA ILE A 148 8.18 0.64 6.50
C ILE A 148 7.14 0.10 7.47
N ASN A 149 6.15 0.91 7.83
CA ASN A 149 5.16 0.52 8.84
C ASN A 149 3.99 -0.28 8.22
N GLU A 150 3.36 0.21 7.17
CA GLU A 150 2.17 -0.41 6.60
C GLU A 150 2.47 -1.69 5.79
N CYS A 151 3.65 -1.77 5.14
CA CYS A 151 3.97 -2.93 4.34
C CYS A 151 4.99 -3.85 5.02
N TYR A 152 6.17 -3.34 5.41
CA TYR A 152 7.22 -4.20 5.93
C TYR A 152 6.86 -4.77 7.32
N GLU A 153 6.45 -3.93 8.26
CA GLU A 153 6.08 -4.38 9.61
C GLU A 153 4.87 -5.33 9.58
N ILE A 154 3.81 -4.94 8.85
CA ILE A 154 2.62 -5.78 8.69
C ILE A 154 2.94 -7.07 7.92
N GLY A 155 3.83 -7.01 6.93
CA GLY A 155 4.32 -8.19 6.22
C GLY A 155 5.01 -9.19 7.15
N LEU A 156 5.79 -8.72 8.12
CA LEU A 156 6.39 -9.59 9.16
C LEU A 156 5.32 -10.26 10.03
N GLU A 157 4.24 -9.55 10.39
CA GLU A 157 3.14 -10.12 11.16
C GLU A 157 2.40 -11.20 10.36
N PHE A 158 2.10 -10.96 9.09
CA PHE A 158 1.50 -11.97 8.22
C PHE A 158 2.45 -13.15 7.93
N ASN A 159 3.76 -12.92 7.79
CA ASN A 159 4.72 -14.01 7.68
C ASN A 159 4.68 -14.92 8.92
N ALA A 160 4.60 -14.34 10.12
CA ALA A 160 4.50 -15.10 11.36
C ALA A 160 3.21 -15.96 11.43
N LEU A 161 2.16 -15.57 10.72
CA LEU A 161 0.89 -16.30 10.61
C LEU A 161 0.88 -17.32 9.46
N GLY A 162 1.93 -17.36 8.62
CA GLY A 162 2.08 -18.34 7.56
C GLY A 162 1.71 -17.87 6.15
N TYR A 163 1.72 -16.57 5.89
CA TYR A 163 1.52 -15.97 4.57
C TYR A 163 2.85 -15.56 3.95
N SER A 164 3.01 -15.68 2.64
CA SER A 164 4.08 -14.98 1.91
C SER A 164 3.58 -13.60 1.49
N CYS A 165 4.42 -12.56 1.68
CA CYS A 165 4.05 -11.18 1.41
C CYS A 165 4.90 -10.59 0.28
N PHE A 166 4.32 -9.62 -0.43
CA PHE A 166 4.93 -8.93 -1.55
C PHE A 166 4.64 -7.44 -1.41
N ILE A 167 5.68 -6.63 -1.19
CA ILE A 167 5.53 -5.18 -1.09
C ILE A 167 5.52 -4.60 -2.49
N LEU A 168 4.38 -4.09 -2.93
CA LEU A 168 4.23 -3.51 -4.27
C LEU A 168 4.49 -2.01 -4.25
N GLN A 169 5.43 -1.59 -5.06
CA GLN A 169 5.65 -0.19 -5.43
C GLN A 169 5.06 0.04 -6.82
N CYS A 170 3.84 0.58 -6.85
CA CYS A 170 3.10 0.89 -8.07
C CYS A 170 3.10 2.39 -8.34
N ARG A 171 2.76 2.79 -9.56
CA ARG A 171 2.49 4.19 -9.85
C ARG A 171 1.30 4.67 -8.99
N PRO A 172 1.37 5.89 -8.46
CA PRO A 172 0.28 6.40 -7.63
C PRO A 172 -0.98 6.69 -8.45
N ASN A 173 -2.12 6.68 -7.78
CA ASN A 173 -3.42 6.99 -8.37
C ASN A 173 -3.77 8.49 -8.35
N GLN A 174 -2.76 9.34 -8.38
CA GLN A 174 -2.88 10.81 -8.34
C GLN A 174 -2.12 11.43 -9.51
N GLY A 175 -2.55 12.61 -9.95
CA GLY A 175 -1.89 13.27 -11.07
C GLY A 175 -0.37 13.37 -10.96
N PRO A 176 0.39 13.17 -12.04
CA PRO A 176 -0.12 13.08 -13.42
C PRO A 176 -0.77 11.74 -13.81
N TRP A 177 -0.71 10.73 -12.95
CA TRP A 177 -1.32 9.42 -13.21
C TRP A 177 -2.80 9.39 -12.82
N SER A 178 -3.46 8.35 -13.24
CA SER A 178 -4.85 8.07 -12.89
C SER A 178 -4.98 6.80 -12.05
N ARG A 179 -6.20 6.53 -11.59
CA ARG A 179 -6.53 5.25 -10.94
C ARG A 179 -6.26 4.05 -11.86
N LEU A 180 -6.33 4.24 -13.18
CA LEU A 180 -6.11 3.17 -14.15
C LEU A 180 -4.64 2.73 -14.17
N GLU A 181 -3.67 3.66 -14.16
CA GLU A 181 -2.24 3.30 -14.13
C GLU A 181 -1.87 2.56 -12.85
N SER A 182 -2.41 2.97 -11.71
CA SER A 182 -2.15 2.26 -10.45
C SER A 182 -2.82 0.88 -10.42
N ALA A 183 -4.02 0.76 -10.99
CA ALA A 183 -4.73 -0.52 -11.13
C ALA A 183 -4.01 -1.49 -12.07
N VAL A 184 -3.48 -1.00 -13.19
CA VAL A 184 -2.69 -1.78 -14.15
C VAL A 184 -1.44 -2.35 -13.49
N ASP A 185 -0.75 -1.57 -12.69
CA ASP A 185 0.44 -2.07 -11.97
C ASP A 185 0.06 -3.13 -10.93
N ALA A 186 -1.04 -2.94 -10.19
CA ALA A 186 -1.54 -3.94 -9.25
C ALA A 186 -1.97 -5.23 -9.98
N ALA A 187 -2.72 -5.12 -11.07
CA ALA A 187 -3.13 -6.25 -11.87
C ALA A 187 -1.93 -7.02 -12.43
N ARG A 188 -0.92 -6.31 -12.93
CA ARG A 188 0.32 -6.91 -13.41
C ARG A 188 1.06 -7.67 -12.32
N CYS A 189 1.09 -7.13 -11.10
CA CYS A 189 1.66 -7.85 -9.97
C CYS A 189 0.97 -9.20 -9.74
N PHE A 190 -0.36 -9.24 -9.73
CA PHE A 190 -1.11 -10.50 -9.60
C PHE A 190 -0.89 -11.46 -10.75
N GLN A 191 -0.82 -10.97 -11.99
CA GLN A 191 -0.50 -11.80 -13.16
C GLN A 191 0.88 -12.45 -13.02
N LEU A 192 1.90 -11.67 -12.60
CA LEU A 192 3.25 -12.20 -12.37
C LEU A 192 3.28 -13.22 -11.22
N LEU A 193 2.57 -12.98 -10.12
CA LEU A 193 2.49 -13.92 -9.00
C LEU A 193 1.79 -15.21 -9.41
N ARG A 194 0.71 -15.14 -10.19
CA ARG A 194 0.01 -16.32 -10.74
C ARG A 194 0.91 -17.11 -11.71
N GLY A 195 1.56 -16.42 -12.62
CA GLY A 195 2.46 -17.06 -13.58
C GLY A 195 3.71 -17.69 -12.94
N ASN A 196 4.12 -17.19 -11.78
CA ASN A 196 5.24 -17.70 -10.99
C ASN A 196 4.79 -18.44 -9.72
N ALA A 197 3.55 -18.92 -9.66
CA ALA A 197 3.00 -19.53 -8.44
C ALA A 197 3.82 -20.74 -7.96
N GLU A 198 4.36 -21.54 -8.86
CA GLU A 198 5.25 -22.66 -8.53
C GLU A 198 6.56 -22.18 -7.86
N LYS A 199 7.19 -21.12 -8.39
CA LYS A 199 8.40 -20.49 -7.80
C LYS A 199 8.17 -20.10 -6.34
N TYR A 200 6.99 -19.54 -6.05
CA TYR A 200 6.64 -19.03 -4.72
C TYR A 200 5.90 -20.05 -3.83
N ASN A 201 5.67 -21.27 -4.33
CA ASN A 201 4.86 -22.29 -3.68
C ASN A 201 3.45 -21.80 -3.30
N LEU A 202 2.87 -20.91 -4.14
CA LEU A 202 1.56 -20.31 -3.94
C LEU A 202 0.44 -21.09 -4.62
N ASN A 203 -0.77 -20.97 -4.09
CA ASN A 203 -1.98 -21.26 -4.84
C ASN A 203 -2.39 -19.99 -5.63
N PRO A 204 -2.45 -20.03 -6.99
CA PRO A 204 -2.81 -18.86 -7.80
C PRO A 204 -4.21 -18.32 -7.54
N GLU A 205 -5.10 -19.11 -6.92
CA GLU A 205 -6.45 -18.71 -6.53
C GLU A 205 -6.53 -18.18 -5.08
N GLN A 206 -5.40 -18.02 -4.41
CA GLN A 206 -5.32 -17.51 -3.03
C GLN A 206 -4.35 -16.32 -2.96
N LEU A 207 -4.64 -15.29 -3.75
CA LEU A 207 -3.89 -14.05 -3.78
C LEU A 207 -4.73 -12.90 -3.22
N VAL A 208 -4.17 -12.20 -2.26
CA VAL A 208 -4.83 -11.16 -1.46
C VAL A 208 -4.19 -9.81 -1.75
N TYR A 209 -5.00 -8.78 -1.91
CA TYR A 209 -4.53 -7.41 -1.89
C TYR A 209 -4.76 -6.82 -0.49
N ALA A 210 -3.74 -6.23 0.11
CA ALA A 210 -3.86 -5.48 1.37
C ALA A 210 -3.42 -4.04 1.13
N GLY A 211 -4.38 -3.13 1.09
CA GLY A 211 -4.16 -1.72 0.79
C GLY A 211 -4.46 -0.81 1.97
N PHE A 212 -3.52 0.09 2.27
CA PHE A 212 -3.59 1.05 3.36
C PHE A 212 -3.92 2.43 2.82
N SER A 213 -4.95 3.10 3.35
CA SER A 213 -5.31 4.46 2.94
C SER A 213 -5.47 4.58 1.42
N ASN A 214 -4.61 5.34 0.76
CA ASN A 214 -4.58 5.47 -0.70
C ASN A 214 -4.23 4.15 -1.42
N GLY A 215 -3.44 3.28 -0.82
CA GLY A 215 -3.22 1.91 -1.32
C GLY A 215 -4.52 1.10 -1.39
N GLY A 216 -5.46 1.34 -0.48
CA GLY A 216 -6.81 0.78 -0.55
C GLY A 216 -7.62 1.27 -1.76
N VAL A 217 -7.41 2.51 -2.18
CA VAL A 217 -8.03 3.05 -3.42
C VAL A 217 -7.46 2.36 -4.66
N THR A 218 -6.19 2.02 -4.65
CA THR A 218 -5.54 1.26 -5.74
C THR A 218 -6.10 -0.16 -5.85
N GLY A 219 -6.28 -0.88 -4.72
CA GLY A 219 -6.91 -2.20 -4.73
C GLY A 219 -8.35 -2.16 -5.23
N ASP A 220 -9.14 -1.19 -4.78
CA ASP A 220 -10.47 -0.97 -5.31
C ASP A 220 -10.49 -0.73 -6.83
N ALA A 221 -9.52 0.05 -7.34
CA ALA A 221 -9.37 0.27 -8.78
C ALA A 221 -8.93 -1.01 -9.52
N CYS A 222 -8.10 -1.86 -8.91
CA CYS A 222 -7.73 -3.15 -9.49
C CYS A 222 -8.96 -4.04 -9.67
N ILE A 223 -9.83 -4.13 -8.68
CA ILE A 223 -11.12 -4.84 -8.78
C ILE A 223 -11.97 -4.23 -9.91
N GLU A 224 -12.14 -2.91 -9.90
CA GLU A 224 -13.01 -2.21 -10.87
C GLU A 224 -12.59 -2.47 -12.33
N PHE A 225 -11.28 -2.43 -12.60
CA PHE A 225 -10.78 -2.50 -13.98
C PHE A 225 -10.43 -3.91 -14.45
N PHE A 226 -10.18 -4.89 -13.55
CA PHE A 226 -9.61 -6.17 -13.93
C PHE A 226 -10.34 -7.43 -13.44
N SER A 227 -11.46 -7.32 -12.72
CA SER A 227 -12.16 -8.49 -12.19
C SER A 227 -12.95 -9.29 -13.24
N ASP A 228 -13.32 -8.67 -14.36
CA ASP A 228 -14.05 -9.32 -15.45
C ASP A 228 -13.13 -9.80 -16.60
N HIS A 229 -11.89 -10.18 -16.27
CA HIS A 229 -10.90 -10.65 -17.23
C HIS A 229 -10.48 -9.61 -18.29
N GLN A 230 -10.59 -8.32 -17.95
CA GLN A 230 -10.03 -7.26 -18.81
C GLN A 230 -8.52 -7.42 -18.89
N THR A 231 -7.96 -7.07 -20.05
CA THR A 231 -6.53 -7.12 -20.33
C THR A 231 -5.94 -5.72 -20.46
N VAL A 232 -4.63 -5.60 -20.21
CA VAL A 232 -3.93 -4.31 -20.21
C VAL A 232 -4.04 -3.59 -21.56
N ASP A 233 -3.95 -4.31 -22.67
CA ASP A 233 -4.03 -3.77 -24.04
C ASP A 233 -5.41 -3.20 -24.41
N GLN A 234 -6.48 -3.60 -23.71
CA GLN A 234 -7.79 -2.97 -23.86
C GLN A 234 -7.79 -1.51 -23.40
N TYR A 235 -6.98 -1.20 -22.40
CA TYR A 235 -6.85 0.17 -21.88
C TYR A 235 -5.68 0.93 -22.51
N PHE A 236 -4.64 0.22 -22.94
CA PHE A 236 -3.40 0.77 -23.48
C PHE A 236 -3.05 0.13 -24.82
N PRO A 237 -3.63 0.60 -25.94
CA PRO A 237 -3.50 -0.03 -27.26
C PRO A 237 -2.08 -0.15 -27.80
N ASN A 238 -1.13 0.62 -27.27
CA ASN A 238 0.28 0.57 -27.69
C ASN A 238 1.12 -0.41 -26.83
N TYR A 239 0.53 -0.99 -25.79
CA TYR A 239 1.16 -2.01 -24.99
C TYR A 239 1.26 -3.32 -25.76
N ILE A 240 2.38 -4.02 -25.65
CA ILE A 240 2.62 -5.33 -26.29
C ILE A 240 2.44 -6.41 -25.23
N PRO A 241 1.33 -7.19 -25.26
CA PRO A 241 1.07 -8.23 -24.27
C PRO A 241 2.12 -9.33 -24.29
N ASP A 242 2.37 -9.93 -23.13
CA ASP A 242 3.19 -11.13 -22.96
C ASP A 242 2.37 -12.32 -22.41
N GLU A 243 3.04 -13.41 -22.03
CA GLU A 243 2.37 -14.62 -21.56
C GLU A 243 1.59 -14.44 -20.26
N TYR A 244 1.91 -13.44 -19.45
CA TYR A 244 1.24 -13.18 -18.18
C TYR A 244 -0.09 -12.45 -18.35
N ASP A 245 -0.27 -11.68 -19.43
CA ASP A 245 -1.46 -10.85 -19.63
C ASP A 245 -2.77 -11.64 -19.78
N ARG A 246 -2.68 -12.93 -20.11
CA ARG A 246 -3.83 -13.85 -20.16
C ARG A 246 -4.28 -14.35 -18.78
N LEU A 247 -3.49 -14.11 -17.74
CA LEU A 247 -3.83 -14.52 -16.37
C LEU A 247 -4.73 -13.46 -15.72
N PRO A 248 -5.62 -13.85 -14.79
CA PRO A 248 -6.46 -12.89 -14.08
C PRO A 248 -5.63 -11.80 -13.41
N GLY A 249 -6.05 -10.54 -13.55
CA GLY A 249 -5.36 -9.37 -12.98
C GLY A 249 -5.88 -8.96 -11.61
N ALA A 250 -7.12 -9.33 -11.24
CA ALA A 250 -7.67 -8.95 -9.94
C ALA A 250 -7.29 -9.93 -8.83
N GLU A 251 -7.33 -9.45 -7.61
CA GLU A 251 -7.15 -10.22 -6.39
C GLU A 251 -8.31 -11.19 -6.11
N ASN A 252 -8.05 -12.23 -5.31
CA ASN A 252 -9.08 -13.17 -4.84
C ASN A 252 -9.73 -12.74 -3.51
N ALA A 253 -9.08 -11.87 -2.75
CA ALA A 253 -9.61 -11.22 -1.55
C ALA A 253 -8.97 -9.84 -1.36
N PHE A 254 -9.69 -8.92 -0.72
CA PHE A 254 -9.25 -7.55 -0.49
C PHE A 254 -9.30 -7.20 1.01
N LEU A 255 -8.15 -6.80 1.56
CA LEU A 255 -8.03 -6.20 2.89
C LEU A 255 -7.91 -4.68 2.73
N CYS A 256 -8.98 -3.95 3.00
CA CYS A 256 -9.07 -2.50 2.91
C CYS A 256 -8.86 -1.87 4.29
N ILE A 257 -7.64 -1.40 4.55
CA ILE A 257 -7.22 -0.90 5.87
C ILE A 257 -7.26 0.63 5.85
N TYR A 258 -8.17 1.21 6.64
CA TYR A 258 -8.51 2.64 6.62
C TYR A 258 -8.42 3.25 5.20
N GLY A 259 -8.72 2.45 4.20
CA GLY A 259 -8.84 2.84 2.81
C GLY A 259 -10.23 3.35 2.50
N ALA A 260 -10.38 3.88 1.30
CA ALA A 260 -11.67 4.22 0.73
C ALA A 260 -11.85 3.42 -0.55
N ARG A 261 -12.97 2.76 -0.70
CA ARG A 261 -13.43 2.32 -2.00
C ARG A 261 -13.97 3.53 -2.77
N HIS A 262 -13.79 3.52 -4.07
CA HIS A 262 -14.30 4.60 -4.89
C HIS A 262 -15.81 4.65 -4.79
N LEU A 263 -16.31 5.69 -4.16
CA LEU A 263 -17.74 6.02 -4.12
C LEU A 263 -18.15 6.83 -5.36
N GLY A 264 -17.41 6.71 -6.43
CA GLY A 264 -17.80 7.27 -7.72
C GLY A 264 -19.11 6.66 -8.13
N THR A 265 -20.17 7.21 -7.59
CA THR A 265 -21.48 7.35 -8.20
C THR A 265 -22.33 6.11 -8.42
N GLU A 266 -21.80 4.88 -8.54
CA GLU A 266 -22.65 3.78 -9.03
C GLU A 266 -22.25 2.40 -8.54
N LEU A 267 -22.06 2.23 -7.22
CA LEU A 267 -22.10 0.90 -6.60
C LEU A 267 -23.50 0.24 -6.70
N THR A 268 -24.40 0.88 -7.42
CA THR A 268 -25.67 0.29 -7.87
C THR A 268 -25.52 -0.56 -9.12
N ARG A 269 -24.29 -0.74 -9.63
CA ARG A 269 -24.03 -1.60 -10.77
C ARG A 269 -24.27 -3.04 -10.34
N GLU A 270 -25.24 -3.69 -10.95
CA GLU A 270 -25.49 -5.14 -10.78
C GLU A 270 -24.28 -6.00 -11.18
N ASP A 271 -23.34 -5.39 -11.91
CA ASP A 271 -22.10 -5.96 -12.42
C ASP A 271 -20.84 -5.61 -11.59
N PHE A 272 -20.98 -5.06 -10.36
CA PHE A 272 -19.82 -4.79 -9.52
C PHE A 272 -19.15 -6.11 -9.09
N PRO A 273 -17.83 -6.22 -9.29
CA PRO A 273 -17.12 -7.48 -9.05
C PRO A 273 -17.23 -7.96 -7.61
N ASN A 274 -17.56 -9.24 -7.46
CA ASN A 274 -17.77 -9.88 -6.18
C ASN A 274 -16.46 -10.38 -5.57
N VAL A 275 -15.61 -9.45 -5.09
CA VAL A 275 -14.37 -9.80 -4.39
C VAL A 275 -14.61 -9.74 -2.87
N PRO A 276 -14.39 -10.86 -2.14
CA PRO A 276 -14.47 -10.89 -0.69
C PRO A 276 -13.62 -9.79 -0.05
N THR A 277 -14.20 -9.01 0.86
CA THR A 277 -13.55 -7.81 1.37
C THR A 277 -13.60 -7.73 2.90
N PHE A 278 -12.44 -7.50 3.50
CA PHE A 278 -12.26 -7.20 4.91
C PHE A 278 -11.96 -5.71 5.09
N PHE A 279 -12.67 -5.04 6.00
CA PHE A 279 -12.43 -3.64 6.34
C PHE A 279 -11.95 -3.48 7.78
N ALA A 280 -10.88 -2.71 7.98
CA ALA A 280 -10.41 -2.28 9.28
C ALA A 280 -10.34 -0.75 9.32
N ILE A 281 -11.16 -0.10 10.17
CA ILE A 281 -11.37 1.34 10.14
C ILE A 281 -11.33 1.92 11.55
N GLY A 282 -10.61 3.02 11.74
CA GLY A 282 -10.63 3.80 12.97
C GLY A 282 -11.90 4.65 13.10
N ARG A 283 -12.53 4.65 14.27
CA ARG A 283 -13.73 5.50 14.53
C ARG A 283 -13.42 6.99 14.52
N LYS A 284 -12.15 7.38 14.64
CA LYS A 284 -11.70 8.77 14.49
C LYS A 284 -11.36 9.14 13.05
N ASP A 285 -11.46 8.19 12.12
CA ASP A 285 -11.30 8.40 10.70
C ASP A 285 -12.65 8.70 10.06
N PHE A 286 -13.04 9.97 10.09
CA PHE A 286 -14.36 10.39 9.61
C PHE A 286 -14.53 10.20 8.10
N GLY A 287 -13.44 10.30 7.33
CA GLY A 287 -13.46 10.09 5.88
C GLY A 287 -13.82 8.66 5.51
N CYS A 288 -13.11 7.69 6.05
CA CYS A 288 -13.37 6.27 5.82
C CYS A 288 -14.74 5.84 6.37
N ILE A 289 -15.14 6.34 7.54
CA ILE A 289 -16.49 6.07 8.08
C ILE A 289 -17.59 6.60 7.17
N ALA A 290 -17.42 7.80 6.60
CA ALA A 290 -18.41 8.36 5.65
C ALA A 290 -18.49 7.51 4.38
N ASN A 291 -17.35 7.07 3.89
CA ASN A 291 -17.22 6.17 2.74
C ASN A 291 -17.99 4.86 2.98
N MET A 292 -17.77 4.19 4.11
CA MET A 292 -18.43 2.93 4.45
C MET A 292 -19.95 3.01 4.54
N LYS A 293 -20.50 4.14 4.98
CA LYS A 293 -21.96 4.33 5.05
C LYS A 293 -22.65 4.23 3.69
N GLY A 294 -21.97 4.64 2.62
CA GLY A 294 -22.49 4.51 1.26
C GLY A 294 -22.26 3.14 0.65
N LEU A 295 -21.11 2.54 0.93
CA LEU A 295 -20.66 1.30 0.32
C LEU A 295 -21.36 0.05 0.87
N LEU A 296 -21.53 -0.04 2.17
CA LEU A 296 -21.95 -1.25 2.87
C LEU A 296 -23.29 -1.83 2.38
N PRO A 297 -24.35 -1.02 2.15
CA PRO A 297 -25.61 -1.56 1.62
C PRO A 297 -25.47 -2.24 0.26
N SER A 298 -24.58 -1.71 -0.61
CA SER A 298 -24.35 -2.27 -1.94
C SER A 298 -23.60 -3.62 -1.87
N LEU A 299 -22.58 -3.73 -1.03
CA LEU A 299 -21.87 -4.99 -0.82
C LEU A 299 -22.79 -6.09 -0.28
N TRP A 300 -23.67 -5.78 0.66
CA TRP A 300 -24.64 -6.73 1.17
C TRP A 300 -25.70 -7.10 0.15
N ALA A 301 -26.17 -6.15 -0.67
CA ALA A 301 -27.15 -6.44 -1.73
C ALA A 301 -26.58 -7.38 -2.79
N GLN A 302 -25.28 -7.36 -3.03
CA GLN A 302 -24.58 -8.22 -3.98
C GLN A 302 -24.13 -9.56 -3.39
N ASN A 303 -24.43 -9.81 -2.11
CA ASN A 303 -24.00 -11.02 -1.39
C ASN A 303 -22.46 -11.24 -1.42
N VAL A 304 -21.71 -10.15 -1.34
CA VAL A 304 -20.23 -10.20 -1.23
C VAL A 304 -19.87 -10.63 0.19
N PRO A 305 -18.98 -11.62 0.40
CA PRO A 305 -18.44 -11.92 1.72
C PRO A 305 -17.72 -10.69 2.27
N VAL A 306 -18.20 -10.13 3.38
CA VAL A 306 -17.68 -8.90 3.96
C VAL A 306 -17.55 -9.00 5.46
N GLU A 307 -16.36 -8.68 5.98
CA GLU A 307 -16.16 -8.39 7.39
C GLU A 307 -15.79 -6.92 7.61
N ILE A 308 -16.27 -6.31 8.71
CA ILE A 308 -16.01 -4.90 9.02
C ILE A 308 -15.68 -4.74 10.48
N HIS A 309 -14.49 -4.25 10.75
CA HIS A 309 -14.02 -3.94 12.08
C HIS A 309 -13.83 -2.43 12.24
N THR A 310 -14.49 -1.84 13.27
CA THR A 310 -14.35 -0.43 13.58
C THR A 310 -13.78 -0.24 14.98
N PHE A 311 -12.55 0.27 15.05
CA PHE A 311 -11.79 0.41 16.30
C PHE A 311 -12.04 1.78 16.95
N ALA A 312 -12.66 1.82 18.13
CA ALA A 312 -13.20 3.02 18.75
C ALA A 312 -12.17 4.15 18.95
N GLY A 313 -10.93 3.82 19.27
CA GLY A 313 -9.88 4.78 19.60
C GLY A 313 -8.98 5.21 18.44
N HIS A 314 -9.05 4.51 17.30
CA HIS A 314 -8.04 4.62 16.24
C HIS A 314 -8.30 5.80 15.29
N PRO A 315 -7.25 6.58 14.96
CA PRO A 315 -7.29 7.59 13.89
C PRO A 315 -7.05 6.94 12.53
N HIS A 316 -6.93 7.74 11.46
CA HIS A 316 -6.37 7.31 10.20
C HIS A 316 -4.88 6.96 10.32
N GLY A 317 -4.38 5.97 9.55
CA GLY A 317 -2.95 5.63 9.52
C GLY A 317 -2.44 4.97 10.79
N TYR A 318 -3.23 4.10 11.42
CA TYR A 318 -2.86 3.50 12.71
C TYR A 318 -2.03 2.22 12.61
N ALA A 319 -1.93 1.57 11.46
CA ALA A 319 -1.24 0.29 11.33
C ALA A 319 0.29 0.41 11.34
N GLY A 320 0.96 -0.58 11.90
CA GLY A 320 2.40 -0.78 11.78
C GLY A 320 3.27 0.28 12.45
N TRP A 321 3.06 0.61 13.72
CA TRP A 321 3.89 1.59 14.44
C TRP A 321 4.84 0.99 15.47
N LYS A 322 4.93 -0.35 15.58
CA LYS A 322 5.79 -1.01 16.58
C LYS A 322 7.27 -0.74 16.32
N ILE A 323 7.70 -0.88 15.06
CA ILE A 323 9.10 -0.67 14.67
C ILE A 323 9.48 0.81 14.80
N ILE A 324 8.60 1.73 14.38
CA ILE A 324 8.91 3.16 14.37
C ILE A 324 8.83 3.75 15.78
N ASP A 325 7.82 3.42 16.55
CA ASP A 325 7.45 4.14 17.78
C ASP A 325 7.70 3.33 19.06
N GLY A 326 7.97 2.03 18.93
CA GLY A 326 8.05 1.11 20.07
C GLY A 326 6.71 0.98 20.83
N LYS A 327 5.68 1.68 20.37
CA LYS A 327 4.33 1.68 20.91
C LYS A 327 3.47 0.62 20.26
N GLY A 328 3.99 -0.57 20.16
CA GLY A 328 3.19 -1.74 19.82
C GLY A 328 2.12 -1.98 20.88
N ASP A 329 1.31 -0.97 21.13
CA ASP A 329 0.13 -1.13 21.96
C ASP A 329 -0.79 -2.10 21.25
N TYR A 330 -1.04 -3.18 21.93
CA TYR A 330 -1.72 -4.40 21.60
C TYR A 330 -3.00 -4.27 20.76
N ASN A 331 -3.45 -3.06 20.46
CA ASN A 331 -4.69 -2.81 19.72
C ASN A 331 -4.49 -2.30 18.31
N PHE A 332 -3.33 -1.75 17.95
CA PHE A 332 -3.17 -1.12 16.63
C PHE A 332 -3.17 -2.14 15.50
N ASP A 333 -2.64 -3.34 15.75
CA ASP A 333 -2.55 -4.38 14.72
C ASP A 333 -3.44 -5.61 15.03
N LEU A 334 -4.37 -5.48 15.97
CA LEU A 334 -5.38 -6.52 16.25
C LEU A 334 -6.17 -6.91 14.99
N TRP A 335 -6.33 -5.99 14.05
CA TRP A 335 -6.98 -6.25 12.77
C TRP A 335 -6.27 -7.33 11.96
N VAL A 336 -4.95 -7.51 12.10
CA VAL A 336 -4.19 -8.58 11.42
C VAL A 336 -4.70 -9.96 11.85
N THR A 337 -4.96 -10.15 13.15
CA THR A 337 -5.57 -11.39 13.66
C THR A 337 -6.97 -11.62 13.10
N HIS A 338 -7.79 -10.58 13.01
CA HIS A 338 -9.14 -10.71 12.43
C HIS A 338 -9.06 -10.99 10.92
N ALA A 339 -8.14 -10.35 10.21
CA ALA A 339 -7.91 -10.62 8.79
C ALA A 339 -7.41 -12.06 8.56
N ASP A 340 -6.56 -12.61 9.43
CA ASP A 340 -6.12 -14.00 9.37
C ASP A 340 -7.31 -14.96 9.49
N VAL A 341 -8.23 -14.72 10.45
CA VAL A 341 -9.46 -15.52 10.58
C VAL A 341 -10.31 -15.44 9.31
N PHE A 342 -10.56 -14.23 8.81
CA PHE A 342 -11.31 -14.02 7.57
C PHE A 342 -10.70 -14.78 6.38
N LEU A 343 -9.39 -14.70 6.19
CA LEU A 343 -8.70 -15.36 5.07
C LEU A 343 -8.69 -16.90 5.22
N ARG A 344 -8.54 -17.42 6.43
CA ARG A 344 -8.61 -18.86 6.69
C ARG A 344 -10.01 -19.39 6.40
N ASP A 345 -11.04 -18.74 6.89
CA ASP A 345 -12.43 -19.13 6.61
C ASP A 345 -12.72 -19.08 5.11
N LEU A 346 -12.24 -18.06 4.42
CA LEU A 346 -12.45 -17.88 2.99
C LEU A 346 -11.76 -18.94 2.14
N PHE A 347 -10.48 -19.23 2.40
CA PHE A 347 -9.65 -20.07 1.53
C PHE A 347 -9.55 -21.53 1.96
N HIS A 348 -9.75 -21.81 3.25
CA HIS A 348 -9.56 -23.16 3.81
C HIS A 348 -10.82 -23.72 4.45
N GLY A 349 -11.89 -22.94 4.52
CA GLY A 349 -13.13 -23.28 5.18
C GLY A 349 -13.03 -23.18 6.71
N TYR A 350 -14.18 -23.11 7.36
CA TYR A 350 -14.24 -23.16 8.83
C TYR A 350 -13.82 -24.55 9.30
N ASP A 351 -12.69 -24.65 10.00
CA ASP A 351 -12.28 -25.86 10.70
C ASP A 351 -12.67 -25.74 12.18
N PRO A 352 -13.72 -26.48 12.63
CA PRO A 352 -14.16 -26.44 14.02
C PRO A 352 -13.13 -27.00 14.99
N ASP A 353 -12.11 -27.71 14.52
CA ASP A 353 -11.03 -28.30 15.32
C ASP A 353 -9.80 -27.38 15.45
N LEU A 354 -9.74 -26.27 14.71
CA LEU A 354 -8.77 -25.20 14.94
C LEU A 354 -9.09 -24.49 16.27
N LYS A 355 -8.77 -25.17 17.34
CA LYS A 355 -8.67 -24.55 18.67
C LYS A 355 -7.36 -23.79 18.69
N GLY A 356 -7.46 -22.48 18.58
CA GLY A 356 -6.36 -21.55 18.71
C GLY A 356 -5.60 -21.65 20.04
#